data_49fe72c3b28dcbdc73383e6f535234d4
#
_entry.id   49fe72c3b28dcbdc73383e6f535234d4
#
_cell.length_a   1.000
_cell.length_b   1.000
_cell.length_c   1.000
_cell.angle_alpha   90.00
_cell.angle_beta   90.00
_cell.angle_gamma   90.00
#
_symmetry.space_group_name_H-M   'P 1'
#
loop_
_entity.id
_entity.type
_entity.pdbx_description
1 polymer ?
#
loop_
_entity_poly.entity_id
_entity_poly.type
_entity_poly.pdbx_seq_one_letter_code
_entity_poly.pdbx_strand_id
1 'polypeptide(L)'
;VRADLLVSYDLLIDEVWIGGERLKRRWTRLEAERAVSETVAAARYLARQRPRLSPRQLVLACQGVDASQYEDCVVEVLKVARPDDVIGLGGWCILGRFTTWMPVFVETLRRILPRISAAGLTRVHIFGVLFEPALGALLYLADNYGLLVSTDSSAPVLACSRGDSKKAGVRAPSGYWRDNVAWWVSHLSRLRSSPWYRDPVGDFTGPRVSPVQG
;
A
#
# COMPACT_ATOMS: atom_id res chain seq x y z
N VAL A 1 2.70 -1.09 -25.69
CA VAL A 1 2.22 -1.77 -24.46
C VAL A 1 0.79 -1.35 -24.21
N ARG A 2 -0.14 -2.30 -24.18
CA ARG A 2 -1.54 -2.05 -23.81
C ARG A 2 -1.62 -2.21 -22.30
N ALA A 3 -1.77 -1.10 -21.57
CA ALA A 3 -2.04 -1.13 -20.15
C ALA A 3 -3.55 -0.90 -19.93
N ASP A 4 -4.18 -1.74 -19.12
CA ASP A 4 -5.60 -1.61 -18.74
C ASP A 4 -5.77 -0.71 -17.52
N LEU A 5 -4.72 -0.63 -16.68
CA LEU A 5 -4.63 0.22 -15.49
C LEU A 5 -3.51 1.23 -15.65
N LEU A 6 -3.75 2.46 -15.22
CA LEU A 6 -2.75 3.52 -15.17
C LEU A 6 -2.65 4.04 -13.73
N VAL A 7 -1.44 4.00 -13.19
CA VAL A 7 -1.16 4.47 -11.83
C VAL A 7 -0.67 5.91 -11.87
N SER A 8 -1.19 6.76 -10.98
CA SER A 8 -0.60 8.08 -10.77
C SER A 8 0.79 7.95 -10.12
N TYR A 9 1.67 8.88 -10.48
CA TYR A 9 2.97 8.97 -9.83
C TYR A 9 2.81 9.23 -8.32
N ASP A 10 3.63 8.56 -7.51
CA ASP A 10 3.84 8.90 -6.11
C ASP A 10 5.33 9.17 -5.86
N LEU A 11 5.61 10.23 -5.11
CA LEU A 11 6.96 10.45 -4.61
C LEU A 11 7.10 9.63 -3.33
N LEU A 12 7.70 8.43 -3.46
CA LEU A 12 7.86 7.49 -2.36
C LEU A 12 8.45 8.16 -1.13
N ILE A 13 7.73 8.11 -0.02
CA ILE A 13 8.22 8.48 1.30
C ILE A 13 9.11 7.34 1.80
N ASP A 14 10.36 7.35 1.37
CA ASP A 14 11.36 6.34 1.66
C ASP A 14 12.54 6.92 2.46
N GLU A 15 13.46 6.05 2.82
CA GLU A 15 14.80 6.48 3.23
C GLU A 15 15.46 7.29 2.11
N VAL A 16 16.00 8.43 2.48
CA VAL A 16 16.57 9.38 1.53
C VAL A 16 17.81 8.80 0.86
N TRP A 17 17.84 8.87 -0.48
CA TRP A 17 19.00 8.57 -1.29
C TRP A 17 19.67 9.89 -1.72
N ILE A 18 20.90 10.13 -1.32
CA ILE A 18 21.68 11.29 -1.77
C ILE A 18 22.99 10.78 -2.36
N GLY A 19 23.27 11.20 -3.59
CA GLY A 19 24.53 10.85 -4.27
C GLY A 19 24.75 9.36 -4.49
N GLY A 20 23.68 8.55 -4.52
CA GLY A 20 23.76 7.09 -4.66
C GLY A 20 23.97 6.35 -3.33
N GLU A 21 24.12 7.04 -2.22
CA GLU A 21 24.20 6.46 -0.89
C GLU A 21 22.86 6.52 -0.16
N ARG A 22 22.51 5.41 0.47
CA ARG A 22 21.30 5.29 1.28
C ARG A 22 21.52 5.93 2.64
N LEU A 23 20.95 7.11 2.84
CA LEU A 23 20.93 7.73 4.16
C LEU A 23 19.89 7.05 5.03
N LYS A 24 20.32 6.47 6.15
CA LYS A 24 19.46 5.84 7.16
C LYS A 24 18.77 6.90 8.03
N ARG A 25 18.18 7.92 7.43
CA ARG A 25 17.37 8.88 8.16
C ARG A 25 15.92 8.84 7.69
N ARG A 26 15.01 9.06 8.59
CA ARG A 26 13.62 9.28 8.23
C ARG A 26 13.45 10.64 7.57
N TRP A 27 12.44 10.76 6.72
CA TRP A 27 12.04 12.05 6.19
C TRP A 27 11.63 12.98 7.32
N THR A 28 11.99 14.24 7.19
CA THR A 28 11.43 15.30 8.01
C THR A 28 9.95 15.46 7.69
N ARG A 29 9.21 16.09 8.59
CA ARG A 29 7.80 16.38 8.35
C ARG A 29 7.60 17.20 7.07
N LEU A 30 8.45 18.20 6.82
CA LEU A 30 8.38 19.03 5.63
C LEU A 30 8.62 18.22 4.33
N GLU A 31 9.58 17.30 4.34
CA GLU A 31 9.84 16.41 3.19
C GLU A 31 8.61 15.50 2.95
N ALA A 32 8.00 14.96 3.98
CA ALA A 32 6.81 14.14 3.89
C ALA A 32 5.59 14.93 3.38
N GLU A 33 5.38 16.15 3.87
CA GLU A 33 4.32 17.05 3.40
C GLU A 33 4.49 17.39 1.92
N ARG A 34 5.73 17.63 1.48
CA ARG A 34 6.04 17.84 0.06
C ARG A 34 5.73 16.60 -0.77
N ALA A 35 6.16 15.42 -0.34
CA ALA A 35 5.91 14.17 -1.05
C ALA A 35 4.41 13.87 -1.18
N VAL A 36 3.62 14.10 -0.14
CA VAL A 36 2.15 13.99 -0.17
C VAL A 36 1.56 15.00 -1.14
N SER A 37 2.00 16.25 -1.10
CA SER A 37 1.52 17.30 -2.01
C SER A 37 1.79 16.95 -3.49
N GLU A 38 2.98 16.45 -3.81
CA GLU A 38 3.34 16.01 -5.17
C GLU A 38 2.51 14.79 -5.60
N THR A 39 2.27 13.83 -4.70
CA THR A 39 1.40 12.66 -4.95
C THR A 39 -0.03 13.09 -5.26
N VAL A 40 -0.61 13.99 -4.47
CA VAL A 40 -1.94 14.55 -4.72
C VAL A 40 -2.00 15.31 -6.04
N ALA A 41 -0.98 16.10 -6.36
CA ALA A 41 -0.89 16.82 -7.62
C ALA A 41 -0.84 15.88 -8.82
N ALA A 42 -0.08 14.78 -8.72
CA ALA A 42 0.00 13.75 -9.75
C ALA A 42 -1.35 13.02 -9.95
N ALA A 43 -2.05 12.66 -8.86
CA ALA A 43 -3.39 12.08 -8.93
C ALA A 43 -4.39 13.02 -9.63
N ARG A 44 -4.38 14.30 -9.26
CA ARG A 44 -5.20 15.33 -9.91
C ARG A 44 -4.87 15.53 -11.40
N TYR A 45 -3.58 15.49 -11.74
CA TYR A 45 -3.15 15.57 -13.13
C TYR A 45 -3.67 14.36 -13.93
N LEU A 46 -3.44 13.13 -13.44
CA LEU A 46 -3.90 11.91 -14.11
C LEU A 46 -5.43 11.91 -14.27
N ALA A 47 -6.17 12.29 -13.23
CA ALA A 47 -7.63 12.38 -13.27
C ALA A 47 -8.14 13.34 -14.36
N ARG A 48 -7.47 14.47 -14.58
CA ARG A 48 -7.79 15.42 -15.68
C ARG A 48 -7.55 14.85 -17.08
N GLN A 49 -6.63 13.87 -17.21
CA GLN A 49 -6.34 13.23 -18.50
C GLN A 49 -7.36 12.13 -18.87
N ARG A 50 -8.34 11.82 -18.03
CA ARG A 50 -9.34 10.74 -18.26
C ARG A 50 -9.92 10.70 -19.67
N PRO A 51 -10.35 11.82 -20.28
CA PRO A 51 -10.95 11.77 -21.61
C PRO A 51 -10.01 11.20 -22.68
N ARG A 52 -8.69 11.37 -22.48
CA ARG A 52 -7.64 10.85 -23.38
C ARG A 52 -7.23 9.42 -23.04
N LEU A 53 -7.54 8.96 -21.85
CA LEU A 53 -7.09 7.67 -21.31
C LEU A 53 -8.17 6.59 -21.34
N SER A 54 -9.44 6.97 -21.58
CA SER A 54 -10.54 6.02 -21.72
C SER A 54 -10.25 4.96 -22.79
N PRO A 55 -10.59 3.70 -22.55
CA PRO A 55 -11.36 3.15 -21.41
C PRO A 55 -10.51 2.66 -20.22
N ARG A 56 -9.29 3.16 -20.03
CA ARG A 56 -8.40 2.70 -18.97
C ARG A 56 -8.88 3.11 -17.59
N GLN A 57 -8.73 2.20 -16.64
CA GLN A 57 -9.02 2.46 -15.23
C GLN A 57 -7.82 3.17 -14.57
N LEU A 58 -8.08 4.11 -13.69
CA LEU A 58 -7.03 4.82 -12.97
C LEU A 58 -6.83 4.25 -11.57
N VAL A 59 -5.57 4.13 -11.18
CA VAL A 59 -5.16 3.88 -9.81
C VAL A 59 -4.56 5.16 -9.26
N LEU A 60 -5.24 5.80 -8.32
CA LEU A 60 -4.83 7.06 -7.72
C LEU A 60 -4.03 6.77 -6.44
N ALA A 61 -2.74 6.99 -6.49
CA ALA A 61 -1.83 6.71 -5.39
C ALA A 61 -2.04 7.68 -4.21
N CYS A 62 -1.98 7.13 -3.00
CA CYS A 62 -2.02 7.86 -1.73
C CYS A 62 -0.91 7.35 -0.82
N GLN A 63 -0.35 8.23 0.01
CA GLN A 63 0.69 7.90 0.96
C GLN A 63 0.74 8.90 2.12
N GLY A 64 1.48 8.55 3.17
CA GLY A 64 1.72 9.40 4.33
C GLY A 64 2.67 8.74 5.31
N VAL A 65 3.26 9.48 6.23
CA VAL A 65 4.18 8.96 7.26
C VAL A 65 3.44 8.52 8.53
N ASP A 66 2.23 9.01 8.73
CA ASP A 66 1.34 8.66 9.83
C ASP A 66 -0.12 8.60 9.36
N ALA A 67 -0.99 8.12 10.22
CA ALA A 67 -2.39 7.90 9.88
C ALA A 67 -3.14 9.21 9.53
N SER A 68 -2.80 10.32 10.17
CA SER A 68 -3.42 11.62 9.90
C SER A 68 -3.03 12.14 8.52
N GLN A 69 -1.73 12.18 8.22
CA GLN A 69 -1.23 12.65 6.94
C GLN A 69 -1.71 11.76 5.79
N TYR A 70 -1.79 10.44 6.03
CA TYR A 70 -2.32 9.51 5.04
C TYR A 70 -3.81 9.76 4.76
N GLU A 71 -4.59 10.00 5.82
CA GLU A 71 -6.00 10.37 5.72
C GLU A 71 -6.18 11.66 4.91
N ASP A 72 -5.39 12.69 5.20
CA ASP A 72 -5.43 13.96 4.46
C ASP A 72 -5.13 13.75 2.97
N CYS A 73 -4.12 12.93 2.64
CA CYS A 73 -3.81 12.56 1.28
C CYS A 73 -4.99 11.89 0.58
N VAL A 74 -5.61 10.91 1.22
CA VAL A 74 -6.79 10.22 0.69
C VAL A 74 -7.95 11.19 0.46
N VAL A 75 -8.26 12.05 1.43
CA VAL A 75 -9.33 13.04 1.30
C VAL A 75 -9.10 13.96 0.10
N GLU A 76 -7.87 14.41 -0.13
CA GLU A 76 -7.54 15.26 -1.27
C GLU A 76 -7.64 14.52 -2.62
N VAL A 77 -7.25 13.25 -2.66
CA VAL A 77 -7.36 12.40 -3.86
C VAL A 77 -8.81 12.06 -4.17
N LEU A 78 -9.63 11.80 -3.15
CA LEU A 78 -11.06 11.50 -3.32
C LEU A 78 -11.84 12.64 -3.98
N LYS A 79 -11.38 13.90 -3.88
CA LYS A 79 -12.03 15.05 -4.58
C LYS A 79 -12.00 14.91 -6.11
N VAL A 80 -11.10 14.09 -6.66
CA VAL A 80 -10.96 13.89 -8.11
C VAL A 80 -11.20 12.45 -8.56
N ALA A 81 -11.36 11.53 -7.61
CA ALA A 81 -11.66 10.13 -7.86
C ALA A 81 -13.09 9.95 -8.39
N ARG A 82 -13.32 8.87 -9.11
CA ARG A 82 -14.64 8.41 -9.60
C ARG A 82 -14.90 6.99 -9.10
N PRO A 83 -16.16 6.52 -9.07
CA PRO A 83 -16.50 5.19 -8.58
C PRO A 83 -15.76 4.02 -9.25
N ASP A 84 -15.33 4.19 -10.49
CA ASP A 84 -14.57 3.20 -11.27
C ASP A 84 -13.06 3.25 -11.04
N ASP A 85 -12.55 4.25 -10.33
CA ASP A 85 -11.14 4.31 -9.98
C ASP A 85 -10.77 3.37 -8.84
N VAL A 86 -9.47 3.18 -8.67
CA VAL A 86 -8.87 2.42 -7.56
C VAL A 86 -8.06 3.38 -6.70
N ILE A 87 -8.18 3.30 -5.39
CA ILE A 87 -7.25 3.98 -4.49
C ILE A 87 -6.03 3.10 -4.27
N GLY A 88 -4.86 3.62 -4.63
CA GLY A 88 -3.58 2.96 -4.46
C GLY A 88 -2.94 3.32 -3.12
N LEU A 89 -2.67 2.32 -2.28
CA LEU A 89 -2.08 2.51 -0.95
C LEU A 89 -0.57 2.34 -1.03
N GLY A 90 0.16 3.46 -1.16
CA GLY A 90 1.62 3.52 -1.28
C GLY A 90 2.36 3.62 0.06
N GLY A 91 3.69 3.51 0.02
CA GLY A 91 4.56 3.68 1.19
C GLY A 91 4.75 2.44 2.06
N TRP A 92 3.84 1.50 2.04
CA TRP A 92 3.85 0.33 2.95
C TRP A 92 4.90 -0.73 2.58
N CYS A 93 5.29 -0.85 1.33
CA CYS A 93 6.30 -1.81 0.88
C CYS A 93 7.67 -1.57 1.52
N ILE A 94 7.98 -0.35 1.89
CA ILE A 94 9.24 0.07 2.49
C ILE A 94 9.18 -0.08 4.00
N LEU A 95 8.07 0.30 4.60
CA LEU A 95 7.77 0.12 6.02
C LEU A 95 7.53 -1.36 6.35
N GLY A 96 7.18 -2.16 5.36
CA GLY A 96 6.59 -3.50 5.44
C GLY A 96 7.45 -4.63 5.97
N ARG A 97 8.59 -4.36 6.55
CA ARG A 97 9.43 -5.44 7.10
C ARG A 97 9.15 -5.77 8.56
N PHE A 98 8.34 -4.97 9.27
CA PHE A 98 8.32 -5.07 10.72
C PHE A 98 6.93 -4.96 11.32
N THR A 99 6.68 -5.77 12.34
CA THR A 99 5.49 -5.71 13.19
C THR A 99 5.30 -4.34 13.84
N THR A 100 6.36 -3.54 13.95
CA THR A 100 6.33 -2.21 14.58
C THR A 100 5.49 -1.17 13.82
N TRP A 101 5.28 -1.30 12.51
CA TRP A 101 4.44 -0.39 11.73
C TRP A 101 2.97 -0.83 11.65
N MET A 102 2.65 -2.06 12.05
CA MET A 102 1.28 -2.57 12.00
C MET A 102 0.26 -1.71 12.76
N PRO A 103 0.56 -1.15 13.96
CA PRO A 103 -0.40 -0.27 14.62
C PRO A 103 -0.76 0.97 13.79
N VAL A 104 0.23 1.62 13.18
CA VAL A 104 0.01 2.77 12.31
C VAL A 104 -0.76 2.37 11.04
N PHE A 105 -0.43 1.23 10.46
CA PHE A 105 -1.13 0.69 9.30
C PHE A 105 -2.61 0.45 9.59
N VAL A 106 -2.91 -0.26 10.66
CA VAL A 106 -4.29 -0.56 11.06
C VAL A 106 -5.07 0.71 11.39
N GLU A 107 -4.46 1.64 12.11
CA GLU A 107 -5.06 2.95 12.39
C GLU A 107 -5.36 3.70 11.09
N THR A 108 -4.42 3.71 10.17
CA THR A 108 -4.61 4.32 8.84
C THR A 108 -5.80 3.69 8.12
N LEU A 109 -5.84 2.35 8.03
CA LEU A 109 -6.94 1.65 7.36
C LEU A 109 -8.31 2.01 7.96
N ARG A 110 -8.42 2.06 9.28
CA ARG A 110 -9.66 2.43 9.97
C ARG A 110 -10.12 3.84 9.65
N ARG A 111 -9.21 4.75 9.35
CA ARG A 111 -9.54 6.13 8.98
C ARG A 111 -9.92 6.25 7.50
N ILE A 112 -9.20 5.55 6.60
CA ILE A 112 -9.35 5.78 5.16
C ILE A 112 -10.42 4.89 4.51
N LEU A 113 -10.57 3.61 4.91
CA LEU A 113 -11.49 2.70 4.23
C LEU A 113 -12.95 3.15 4.27
N PRO A 114 -13.49 3.64 5.42
CA PRO A 114 -14.86 4.18 5.46
C PRO A 114 -15.01 5.41 4.54
N ARG A 115 -13.99 6.26 4.39
CA ARG A 115 -14.02 7.42 3.50
C ARG A 115 -14.04 7.02 2.03
N ILE A 116 -13.22 6.01 1.67
CA ILE A 116 -13.17 5.47 0.31
C ILE A 116 -14.52 4.88 -0.08
N SER A 117 -15.11 4.06 0.79
CA SER A 117 -16.43 3.48 0.57
C SER A 117 -17.54 4.55 0.51
N ALA A 118 -17.52 5.53 1.42
CA ALA A 118 -18.50 6.64 1.41
C ALA A 118 -18.42 7.52 0.15
N ALA A 119 -17.25 7.59 -0.49
CA ALA A 119 -17.06 8.25 -1.78
C ALA A 119 -17.54 7.41 -2.98
N GLY A 120 -18.11 6.21 -2.74
CA GLY A 120 -18.66 5.33 -3.77
C GLY A 120 -17.61 4.50 -4.51
N LEU A 121 -16.36 4.49 -4.08
CA LEU A 121 -15.34 3.61 -4.65
C LEU A 121 -15.49 2.19 -4.07
N THR A 122 -15.13 1.20 -4.87
CA THR A 122 -15.28 -0.23 -4.51
C THR A 122 -13.95 -0.97 -4.49
N ARG A 123 -12.83 -0.31 -4.79
CA ARG A 123 -11.54 -0.98 -4.97
C ARG A 123 -10.39 -0.23 -4.31
N VAL A 124 -9.54 -1.00 -3.66
CA VAL A 124 -8.23 -0.54 -3.15
C VAL A 124 -7.12 -1.45 -3.65
N HIS A 125 -5.97 -0.87 -3.91
CA HIS A 125 -4.76 -1.59 -4.28
C HIS A 125 -3.64 -1.23 -3.31
N ILE A 126 -2.95 -2.23 -2.75
CA ILE A 126 -1.80 -1.98 -1.89
C ILE A 126 -0.51 -2.36 -2.61
N PHE A 127 0.40 -1.40 -2.76
CA PHE A 127 1.64 -1.59 -3.52
C PHE A 127 2.69 -2.36 -2.72
N GLY A 128 3.23 -3.41 -3.35
CA GLY A 128 4.44 -4.11 -2.92
C GLY A 128 4.33 -4.90 -1.61
N VAL A 129 3.14 -5.12 -1.08
CA VAL A 129 2.94 -5.81 0.21
C VAL A 129 2.52 -7.25 0.00
N LEU A 130 3.31 -8.21 0.57
CA LEU A 130 2.97 -9.64 0.70
C LEU A 130 3.05 -10.14 2.15
N PHE A 131 3.07 -9.25 3.12
CA PHE A 131 3.08 -9.61 4.53
C PHE A 131 1.67 -10.05 4.96
N GLU A 132 1.49 -11.35 5.23
CA GLU A 132 0.18 -11.95 5.51
C GLU A 132 -0.62 -11.26 6.62
N PRO A 133 -0.03 -10.89 7.78
CA PRO A 133 -0.76 -10.18 8.81
C PRO A 133 -1.35 -8.85 8.33
N ALA A 134 -0.61 -8.10 7.51
CA ALA A 134 -1.08 -6.84 6.96
C ALA A 134 -2.19 -7.04 5.92
N LEU A 135 -2.02 -8.02 5.04
CA LEU A 135 -3.05 -8.35 4.04
C LEU A 135 -4.31 -8.91 4.69
N GLY A 136 -4.17 -9.73 5.74
CA GLY A 136 -5.32 -10.25 6.49
C GLY A 136 -6.10 -9.15 7.18
N ALA A 137 -5.42 -8.22 7.86
CA ALA A 137 -6.02 -7.05 8.48
C ALA A 137 -6.70 -6.13 7.45
N LEU A 138 -6.02 -5.87 6.32
CA LEU A 138 -6.59 -5.06 5.24
C LEU A 138 -7.84 -5.70 4.66
N LEU A 139 -7.82 -7.00 4.36
CA LEU A 139 -8.99 -7.72 3.84
C LEU A 139 -10.16 -7.69 4.83
N TYR A 140 -9.91 -7.99 6.10
CA TYR A 140 -10.94 -7.97 7.13
C TYR A 140 -11.61 -6.58 7.24
N LEU A 141 -10.81 -5.52 7.33
CA LEU A 141 -11.33 -4.16 7.42
C LEU A 141 -12.02 -3.72 6.12
N ALA A 142 -11.48 -4.07 4.95
CA ALA A 142 -12.04 -3.72 3.66
C ALA A 142 -13.39 -4.40 3.40
N ASP A 143 -13.53 -5.69 3.77
CA ASP A 143 -14.78 -6.45 3.63
C ASP A 143 -15.94 -5.81 4.42
N ASN A 144 -15.66 -5.17 5.57
CA ASN A 144 -16.66 -4.43 6.35
C ASN A 144 -17.25 -3.22 5.60
N TYR A 145 -16.57 -2.74 4.56
CA TYR A 145 -16.99 -1.60 3.73
C TYR A 145 -17.29 -2.00 2.28
N GLY A 146 -17.34 -3.31 1.98
CA GLY A 146 -17.60 -3.82 0.63
C GLY A 146 -16.50 -3.49 -0.39
N LEU A 147 -15.26 -3.30 0.07
CA LEU A 147 -14.14 -2.94 -0.78
C LEU A 147 -13.38 -4.18 -1.26
N LEU A 148 -13.12 -4.25 -2.54
CA LEU A 148 -12.23 -5.25 -3.14
C LEU A 148 -10.78 -4.85 -2.98
N VAL A 149 -9.94 -5.78 -2.54
CA VAL A 149 -8.51 -5.57 -2.31
C VAL A 149 -7.70 -6.27 -3.39
N SER A 150 -6.70 -5.58 -3.92
CA SER A 150 -5.65 -6.15 -4.75
C SER A 150 -4.27 -5.76 -4.24
N THR A 151 -3.26 -6.56 -4.55
CA THR A 151 -1.85 -6.28 -4.22
C THR A 151 -0.95 -6.72 -5.34
N ASP A 152 0.22 -6.14 -5.41
CA ASP A 152 1.33 -6.55 -6.26
C ASP A 152 2.60 -6.73 -5.43
N SER A 153 3.53 -7.53 -5.90
CA SER A 153 4.88 -7.58 -5.36
C SER A 153 5.82 -8.36 -6.27
N SER A 154 7.02 -7.86 -6.42
CA SER A 154 8.11 -8.59 -7.07
C SER A 154 8.81 -9.59 -6.15
N ALA A 155 8.46 -9.63 -4.86
CA ALA A 155 9.13 -10.47 -3.87
C ALA A 155 9.18 -11.98 -4.23
N PRO A 156 8.14 -12.62 -4.79
CA PRO A 156 8.21 -14.03 -5.22
C PRO A 156 9.26 -14.29 -6.28
N VAL A 157 9.45 -13.32 -7.20
CA VAL A 157 10.43 -13.40 -8.27
C VAL A 157 11.85 -13.14 -7.75
N LEU A 158 12.00 -12.09 -6.94
CA LEU A 158 13.29 -11.70 -6.37
C LEU A 158 13.84 -12.73 -5.39
N ALA A 159 12.98 -13.44 -4.65
CA ALA A 159 13.38 -14.50 -3.74
C ALA A 159 14.10 -15.65 -4.47
N CYS A 160 13.70 -15.98 -5.71
CA CYS A 160 14.38 -16.98 -6.53
C CYS A 160 15.76 -16.53 -6.99
N SER A 161 15.87 -15.27 -7.42
CA SER A 161 17.12 -14.75 -8.01
C SER A 161 18.24 -14.54 -7.00
N ARG A 162 17.90 -14.33 -5.73
CA ARG A 162 18.86 -14.01 -4.66
C ARG A 162 19.20 -15.17 -3.73
N GLY A 163 18.57 -16.35 -3.89
CA GLY A 163 18.75 -17.49 -2.99
C GLY A 163 18.37 -17.19 -1.53
N ASP A 164 17.69 -16.08 -1.26
CA ASP A 164 17.54 -15.48 0.06
C ASP A 164 16.07 -15.34 0.47
N SER A 165 15.33 -16.45 0.35
CA SER A 165 13.91 -16.50 0.72
C SER A 165 13.66 -16.16 2.20
N LYS A 166 14.66 -16.32 3.07
CA LYS A 166 14.54 -16.09 4.51
C LYS A 166 14.61 -14.59 4.88
N LYS A 167 15.39 -13.78 4.14
CA LYS A 167 15.57 -12.35 4.47
C LYS A 167 14.43 -11.46 4.05
N ALA A 168 13.65 -11.87 3.06
CA ALA A 168 12.52 -11.08 2.56
C ALA A 168 11.20 -11.34 3.32
N GLY A 169 11.18 -12.27 4.29
CA GLY A 169 9.94 -12.67 4.98
C GLY A 169 8.90 -13.31 4.04
N VAL A 170 9.31 -13.63 2.80
CA VAL A 170 8.45 -14.18 1.77
C VAL A 170 8.79 -15.66 1.60
N ARG A 171 7.80 -16.54 1.75
CA ARG A 171 7.97 -17.95 1.41
C ARG A 171 8.21 -18.11 -0.07
N ALA A 172 9.34 -18.72 -0.42
CA ALA A 172 9.68 -19.14 -1.77
C ALA A 172 9.80 -20.69 -1.74
N PRO A 173 8.71 -21.44 -1.98
CA PRO A 173 8.72 -22.90 -1.91
C PRO A 173 9.55 -23.55 -3.02
N SER A 174 9.87 -22.79 -4.10
CA SER A 174 10.62 -23.28 -5.25
C SER A 174 11.72 -22.31 -5.64
N GLY A 175 12.80 -22.82 -6.26
CA GLY A 175 13.81 -22.02 -6.94
C GLY A 175 13.33 -21.41 -8.26
N TYR A 176 12.11 -21.74 -8.70
CA TYR A 176 11.54 -21.25 -9.95
C TYR A 176 10.43 -20.22 -9.67
N TRP A 177 10.56 -19.04 -10.28
CA TRP A 177 9.69 -17.91 -9.97
C TRP A 177 8.20 -18.15 -10.27
N ARG A 178 7.89 -18.91 -11.34
CA ARG A 178 6.49 -19.20 -11.72
C ARG A 178 5.78 -20.03 -10.66
N ASP A 179 6.47 -21.00 -10.07
CA ASP A 179 5.91 -21.83 -9.01
C ASP A 179 5.63 -20.98 -7.75
N ASN A 180 6.53 -20.04 -7.45
CA ASN A 180 6.35 -19.14 -6.33
C ASN A 180 5.18 -18.17 -6.54
N VAL A 181 5.01 -17.64 -7.76
CA VAL A 181 3.85 -16.80 -8.10
C VAL A 181 2.56 -17.61 -7.99
N ALA A 182 2.52 -18.82 -8.56
CA ALA A 182 1.36 -19.70 -8.50
C ALA A 182 1.01 -20.07 -7.03
N TRP A 183 2.03 -20.37 -6.23
CA TRP A 183 1.85 -20.63 -4.81
C TRP A 183 1.25 -19.42 -4.08
N TRP A 184 1.77 -18.21 -4.32
CA TRP A 184 1.25 -16.99 -3.71
C TRP A 184 -0.18 -16.68 -4.14
N VAL A 185 -0.52 -16.83 -5.41
CA VAL A 185 -1.89 -16.66 -5.89
C VAL A 185 -2.84 -17.61 -5.16
N SER A 186 -2.49 -18.90 -5.08
CA SER A 186 -3.27 -19.90 -4.34
C SER A 186 -3.33 -19.60 -2.83
N HIS A 187 -2.26 -19.09 -2.26
CA HIS A 187 -2.19 -18.75 -0.84
C HIS A 187 -3.07 -17.55 -0.50
N LEU A 188 -2.97 -16.49 -1.29
CA LEU A 188 -3.77 -15.27 -1.10
C LEU A 188 -5.27 -15.52 -1.29
N SER A 189 -5.66 -16.43 -2.19
CA SER A 189 -7.08 -16.80 -2.37
C SER A 189 -7.72 -17.40 -1.12
N ARG A 190 -6.91 -17.98 -0.22
CA ARG A 190 -7.33 -18.58 1.05
C ARG A 190 -7.10 -17.68 2.27
N LEU A 191 -6.66 -16.46 2.07
CA LEU A 191 -6.28 -15.58 3.19
C LEU A 191 -7.47 -15.25 4.11
N ARG A 192 -8.70 -15.23 3.56
CA ARG A 192 -9.93 -15.08 4.37
C ARG A 192 -10.18 -16.23 5.34
N SER A 193 -9.56 -17.39 5.13
CA SER A 193 -9.62 -18.54 6.06
C SER A 193 -8.40 -18.61 6.97
N SER A 194 -7.51 -17.65 6.92
CA SER A 194 -6.30 -17.62 7.72
C SER A 194 -6.52 -17.00 9.10
N PRO A 195 -5.64 -17.30 10.09
CA PRO A 195 -5.70 -16.66 11.41
C PRO A 195 -5.52 -15.13 11.38
N TRP A 196 -5.01 -14.61 10.26
CA TRP A 196 -4.76 -13.18 10.07
C TRP A 196 -5.98 -12.40 9.60
N TYR A 197 -7.02 -13.11 9.11
CA TYR A 197 -8.28 -12.50 8.71
C TYR A 197 -9.15 -12.25 9.93
N ARG A 198 -8.86 -11.19 10.67
CA ARG A 198 -9.57 -10.80 11.88
C ARG A 198 -9.38 -9.32 12.18
N ASP A 199 -10.18 -8.79 13.09
CA ASP A 199 -9.90 -7.46 13.63
C ASP A 199 -8.55 -7.47 14.36
N PRO A 200 -7.59 -6.66 13.92
CA PRO A 200 -6.26 -6.64 14.50
C PRO A 200 -6.18 -5.88 15.85
N VAL A 201 -7.30 -5.57 16.49
CA VAL A 201 -7.31 -4.89 17.80
C VAL A 201 -6.62 -5.75 18.85
N GLY A 202 -5.59 -5.18 19.45
CA GLY A 202 -4.88 -5.78 20.59
C GLY A 202 -3.66 -6.64 20.25
N ASP A 203 -3.51 -7.12 19.02
CA ASP A 203 -2.41 -8.03 18.65
C ASP A 203 -1.03 -7.36 18.47
N PHE A 204 -1.01 -6.04 18.31
CA PHE A 204 0.19 -5.29 17.98
C PHE A 204 0.54 -4.23 19.04
N THR A 205 0.41 -4.60 20.31
CA THR A 205 0.83 -3.76 21.44
C THR A 205 2.37 -3.79 21.61
N GLY A 206 3.11 -3.62 20.54
CA GLY A 206 4.53 -3.31 20.60
C GLY A 206 4.74 -1.88 21.13
N PRO A 207 5.96 -1.55 21.60
CA PRO A 207 6.24 -0.22 22.13
C PRO A 207 5.83 0.85 21.11
N ARG A 208 4.99 1.79 21.52
CA ARG A 208 4.61 2.94 20.69
C ARG A 208 5.89 3.64 20.25
N VAL A 209 6.14 3.66 18.97
CA VAL A 209 7.20 4.51 18.43
C VAL A 209 6.76 5.93 18.73
N SER A 210 7.47 6.58 19.64
CA SER A 210 7.21 7.99 19.98
C SER A 210 7.18 8.82 18.71
N PRO A 211 6.23 9.75 18.56
CA PRO A 211 6.22 10.66 17.44
C PRO A 211 7.55 11.42 17.41
N VAL A 212 8.01 11.70 16.21
CA VAL A 212 9.23 12.44 15.90
C VAL A 212 9.28 13.69 16.78
N GLN A 213 10.27 13.75 17.67
CA GLN A 213 10.62 15.01 18.31
C GLN A 213 11.16 15.95 17.22
N GLY A 214 10.58 17.15 17.20
CA GLY A 214 10.77 18.19 16.19
C GLY A 214 12.18 18.72 16.03
#